data_99d8e54898d61f435e80c16fa283baee
#
_entry.id   99d8e54898d61f435e80c16fa283baee
#
_cell.length_a   1.000
_cell.length_b   1.000
_cell.length_c   1.000
_cell.angle_alpha   90.00
_cell.angle_beta   90.00
_cell.angle_gamma   90.00
#
_symmetry.space_group_name_H-M   'P 1'
#
loop_
_entity.id
_entity.type
_entity.pdbx_description
1 polymer ?
#
loop_
_entity_poly.entity_id
_entity_poly.type
_entity_poly.pdbx_seq_one_letter_code
_entity_poly.pdbx_strand_id
1 'polypeptide(L)'
;MLTGKQRAFLKGLAMDLQPAVYIGKAGMTDTVLKEIDDYLTAHELVKVKVQEGAEVQPKEAANVIAVKLHAEYVQSMGRRFVLYRQSRERKITLPR
;
A
#
# COMPACT_ATOMS: atom_id res chain seq x y z
N MET A 1 -9.72 -2.83 11.09
CA MET A 1 -8.96 -1.61 11.40
C MET A 1 -7.68 -1.96 12.16
N LEU A 2 -6.56 -1.35 11.78
CA LEU A 2 -5.28 -1.63 12.44
C LEU A 2 -5.17 -0.88 13.76
N THR A 3 -4.63 -1.56 14.76
CA THR A 3 -4.24 -0.90 16.01
C THR A 3 -2.91 -0.18 15.78
N GLY A 4 -2.55 0.74 16.69
CA GLY A 4 -1.25 1.41 16.62
C GLY A 4 -0.08 0.43 16.65
N LYS A 5 -0.20 -0.61 17.47
CA LYS A 5 0.83 -1.65 17.57
C LYS A 5 0.97 -2.44 16.27
N GLN A 6 -0.16 -2.78 15.65
CA GLN A 6 -0.16 -3.50 14.37
C GLN A 6 0.42 -2.64 13.26
N ARG A 7 0.05 -1.36 13.22
CA ARG A 7 0.59 -0.43 12.22
C ARG A 7 2.10 -0.27 12.39
N ALA A 8 2.59 -0.14 13.61
CA ALA A 8 4.03 -0.03 13.88
C ALA A 8 4.77 -1.29 13.39
N PHE A 9 4.19 -2.47 13.63
CA PHE A 9 4.75 -3.73 13.17
C PHE A 9 4.86 -3.75 11.63
N LEU A 10 3.79 -3.34 10.95
CA LEU A 10 3.79 -3.30 9.48
C LEU A 10 4.76 -2.27 8.92
N LYS A 11 4.92 -1.13 9.58
CA LYS A 11 5.92 -0.13 9.18
C LYS A 11 7.33 -0.73 9.24
N GLY A 12 7.60 -1.51 10.28
CA GLY A 12 8.89 -2.20 10.42
C GLY A 12 9.15 -3.17 9.28
N LEU A 13 8.15 -3.98 8.93
CA LEU A 13 8.27 -4.91 7.80
C LEU A 13 8.50 -4.16 6.49
N ALA A 14 7.85 -3.01 6.33
CA ALA A 14 7.92 -2.25 5.08
C ALA A 14 9.26 -1.55 4.87
N MET A 15 10.05 -1.34 5.92
CA MET A 15 11.33 -0.64 5.80
C MET A 15 12.25 -1.23 4.74
N ASP A 16 12.27 -2.55 4.65
CA ASP A 16 13.17 -3.25 3.72
C ASP A 16 12.52 -3.58 2.38
N LEU A 17 11.24 -3.25 2.22
CA LEU A 17 10.55 -3.53 0.96
C LEU A 17 10.92 -2.52 -0.11
N GLN A 18 11.07 -3.02 -1.34
CA GLN A 18 11.18 -2.16 -2.50
C GLN A 18 9.79 -1.86 -3.02
N PRO A 19 9.57 -0.70 -3.67
CA PRO A 19 8.29 -0.42 -4.30
C PRO A 19 7.97 -1.50 -5.33
N ALA A 20 6.76 -2.03 -5.26
CA ALA A 20 6.31 -3.08 -6.17
C ALA A 20 5.44 -2.53 -7.30
N VAL A 21 4.80 -1.39 -7.08
CA VAL A 21 3.93 -0.74 -8.05
C VAL A 21 4.30 0.74 -8.11
N TYR A 22 4.20 1.32 -9.30
CA TYR A 22 4.53 2.72 -9.52
C TYR A 22 3.34 3.46 -10.10
N ILE A 23 3.05 4.64 -9.56
CA ILE A 23 2.02 5.53 -10.10
C ILE A 23 2.73 6.64 -10.88
N GLY A 24 2.49 6.69 -12.19
CA GLY A 24 3.09 7.69 -13.07
C GLY A 24 2.12 8.80 -13.44
N LYS A 25 2.39 9.47 -14.55
CA LYS A 25 1.59 10.61 -15.02
C LYS A 25 0.12 10.28 -15.26
N ALA A 26 -0.16 9.04 -15.66
CA ALA A 26 -1.54 8.62 -15.89
C ALA A 26 -2.35 8.50 -14.59
N GLY A 27 -1.69 8.53 -13.43
CA GLY A 27 -2.35 8.51 -12.14
C GLY A 27 -2.86 7.13 -11.74
N MET A 28 -3.98 7.12 -11.03
CA MET A 28 -4.56 5.89 -10.50
C MET A 28 -5.46 5.23 -11.55
N THR A 29 -4.83 4.67 -12.58
CA THR A 29 -5.54 3.97 -13.66
C THR A 29 -6.09 2.64 -13.15
N ASP A 30 -7.03 2.06 -13.90
CA ASP A 30 -7.55 0.74 -13.60
C ASP A 30 -6.44 -0.30 -13.59
N THR A 31 -5.45 -0.17 -14.48
CA THR A 31 -4.30 -1.07 -14.54
C THR A 31 -3.50 -1.01 -13.24
N VAL A 32 -3.19 0.20 -12.77
CA VAL A 32 -2.46 0.39 -11.52
C VAL A 32 -3.24 -0.18 -10.34
N LEU A 33 -4.54 0.10 -10.28
CA LEU A 33 -5.38 -0.42 -9.19
C LEU A 33 -5.40 -1.94 -9.19
N LYS A 34 -5.47 -2.55 -10.38
CA LYS A 34 -5.43 -4.00 -10.48
C LYS A 34 -4.09 -4.58 -10.04
N GLU A 35 -2.99 -3.93 -10.40
CA GLU A 35 -1.66 -4.36 -9.96
C GLU A 35 -1.56 -4.35 -8.44
N ILE A 36 -2.04 -3.29 -7.80
CA ILE A 36 -2.01 -3.19 -6.33
C ILE A 36 -2.91 -4.25 -5.71
N ASP A 37 -4.11 -4.44 -6.27
CA ASP A 37 -5.06 -5.43 -5.79
C ASP A 37 -4.45 -6.84 -5.83
N ASP A 38 -3.87 -7.20 -6.98
CA ASP A 38 -3.25 -8.50 -7.16
C ASP A 38 -2.06 -8.68 -6.21
N TYR A 39 -1.27 -7.64 -6.01
CA TYR A 39 -0.12 -7.71 -5.12
C TYR A 39 -0.56 -7.90 -3.66
N LEU A 40 -1.59 -7.19 -3.24
CA LEU A 40 -2.12 -7.35 -1.88
C LEU A 40 -2.69 -8.76 -1.67
N THR A 41 -3.34 -9.33 -2.67
CA THR A 41 -3.84 -10.69 -2.58
C THR A 41 -2.70 -11.69 -2.39
N ALA A 42 -1.59 -11.48 -3.08
CA ALA A 42 -0.45 -12.40 -3.04
C ALA A 42 0.45 -12.18 -1.83
N HIS A 43 0.64 -10.95 -1.39
CA HIS A 43 1.67 -10.59 -0.41
C HIS A 43 1.17 -9.88 0.85
N GLU A 44 -0.06 -9.41 0.86
CA GLU A 44 -0.70 -8.67 1.96
C GLU A 44 -0.14 -7.28 2.25
N LEU A 45 1.11 -7.02 1.92
CA LEU A 45 1.75 -5.73 2.17
C LEU A 45 2.37 -5.23 0.88
N VAL A 46 2.10 -3.98 0.52
CA VAL A 46 2.61 -3.39 -0.72
C VAL A 46 3.18 -2.01 -0.46
N LYS A 47 4.33 -1.76 -1.05
CA LYS A 47 4.90 -0.40 -1.11
C LYS A 47 4.72 0.11 -2.52
N VAL A 48 4.14 1.30 -2.63
CA VAL A 48 3.87 1.96 -3.91
C VAL A 48 4.64 3.26 -3.97
N LYS A 49 5.26 3.54 -5.11
CA LYS A 49 5.96 4.80 -5.33
C LYS A 49 5.19 5.66 -6.31
N VAL A 50 4.97 6.93 -5.94
CA VAL A 50 4.39 7.92 -6.83
C VAL A 50 5.54 8.64 -7.51
N GLN A 51 5.64 8.50 -8.84
CA GLN A 51 6.76 9.08 -9.59
C GLN A 51 6.65 10.59 -9.68
N GLU A 52 7.78 11.24 -9.87
CA GLU A 52 7.80 12.67 -10.13
C GLU A 52 7.01 12.93 -11.41
N GLY A 53 6.25 14.02 -11.42
CA GLY A 53 5.40 14.35 -12.55
C GLY A 53 3.99 13.79 -12.47
N ALA A 54 3.72 12.85 -11.55
CA ALA A 54 2.36 12.44 -11.26
C ALA A 54 1.67 13.57 -10.50
N GLU A 55 0.43 13.85 -10.86
CA GLU A 55 -0.32 14.95 -10.23
C GLU A 55 -0.89 14.59 -8.87
N VAL A 56 -0.92 13.30 -8.53
CA VAL A 56 -1.51 12.83 -7.29
C VAL A 56 -0.48 12.86 -6.16
N GLN A 57 -0.93 13.25 -4.97
CA GLN A 57 -0.09 13.23 -3.78
C GLN A 57 -0.08 11.83 -3.17
N PRO A 58 1.07 11.36 -2.67
CA PRO A 58 1.17 9.99 -2.13
C PRO A 58 0.13 9.66 -1.05
N LYS A 59 -0.03 10.53 -0.07
CA LYS A 59 -0.98 10.27 1.01
C LYS A 59 -2.42 10.23 0.53
N GLU A 60 -2.77 11.14 -0.38
CA GLU A 60 -4.10 11.17 -0.96
C GLU A 60 -4.37 9.90 -1.77
N ALA A 61 -3.40 9.51 -2.61
CA ALA A 61 -3.52 8.28 -3.39
C ALA A 61 -3.69 7.08 -2.48
N ALA A 62 -2.89 7.01 -1.40
CA ALA A 62 -2.97 5.90 -0.45
C ALA A 62 -4.36 5.78 0.16
N ASN A 63 -4.94 6.88 0.57
CA ASN A 63 -6.27 6.86 1.19
C ASN A 63 -7.36 6.46 0.19
N VAL A 64 -7.31 6.98 -1.02
CA VAL A 64 -8.28 6.64 -2.06
C VAL A 64 -8.20 5.16 -2.41
N ILE A 65 -6.98 4.66 -2.63
CA ILE A 65 -6.79 3.27 -3.02
C ILE A 65 -7.17 2.33 -1.87
N ALA A 66 -6.84 2.68 -0.64
CA ALA A 66 -7.21 1.88 0.53
C ALA A 66 -8.73 1.67 0.58
N VAL A 67 -9.50 2.73 0.36
CA VAL A 67 -10.96 2.62 0.34
C VAL A 67 -11.43 1.73 -0.82
N LYS A 68 -10.91 1.97 -2.02
CA LYS A 68 -11.34 1.21 -3.21
C LYS A 68 -11.03 -0.28 -3.12
N LEU A 69 -9.89 -0.63 -2.53
CA LEU A 69 -9.43 -2.02 -2.48
C LEU A 69 -9.67 -2.68 -1.12
N HIS A 70 -10.39 -2.03 -0.24
CA HIS A 70 -10.64 -2.53 1.11
C HIS A 70 -9.35 -2.87 1.85
N ALA A 71 -8.36 -2.00 1.70
CA ALA A 71 -7.06 -2.14 2.34
C ALA A 71 -6.92 -1.16 3.50
N GLU A 72 -5.92 -1.38 4.33
CA GLU A 72 -5.59 -0.51 5.45
C GLU A 72 -4.42 0.39 5.08
N TYR A 73 -4.53 1.66 5.42
CA TYR A 73 -3.43 2.59 5.26
C TYR A 73 -2.39 2.34 6.35
N VAL A 74 -1.14 2.14 5.97
CA VAL A 74 -0.05 1.91 6.92
C VAL A 74 0.76 3.17 7.14
N GLN A 75 1.32 3.72 6.08
CA GLN A 75 2.09 4.97 6.18
C GLN A 75 2.33 5.57 4.79
N SER A 76 2.70 6.84 4.79
CA SER A 76 3.29 7.46 3.60
C SER A 76 4.57 8.18 4.03
N MET A 77 5.59 8.12 3.19
CA MET A 77 6.89 8.67 3.50
C MET A 77 7.54 9.13 2.19
N GLY A 78 7.73 10.45 2.06
CA GLY A 78 8.20 11.02 0.81
C GLY A 78 7.20 10.72 -0.30
N ARG A 79 7.68 10.16 -1.39
CA ARG A 79 6.82 9.82 -2.54
C ARG A 79 6.36 8.37 -2.53
N ARG A 80 6.44 7.70 -1.38
CA ARG A 80 6.03 6.30 -1.24
C ARG A 80 4.93 6.16 -0.21
N PHE A 81 4.11 5.14 -0.38
CA PHE A 81 3.14 4.78 0.65
C PHE A 81 3.03 3.26 0.77
N VAL A 82 2.49 2.81 1.89
CA VAL A 82 2.35 1.38 2.19
C VAL A 82 0.91 1.09 2.56
N LEU A 83 0.38 0.03 1.98
CA LEU A 83 -0.96 -0.48 2.28
C LEU A 83 -0.89 -1.93 2.70
N TYR A 84 -1.85 -2.35 3.51
CA TYR A 84 -1.97 -3.72 3.99
C TYR A 84 -3.39 -4.23 3.80
N ARG A 85 -3.52 -5.50 3.39
CA ARG A 85 -4.82 -6.18 3.35
C ARG A 85 -4.61 -7.65 3.62
N GLN A 86 -5.33 -8.17 4.61
CA GLN A 86 -5.27 -9.59 4.93
C GLN A 86 -5.79 -10.40 3.75
N SER A 87 -5.04 -11.43 3.36
CA SER A 87 -5.46 -12.33 2.29
C SER A 87 -6.06 -13.61 2.89
N ARG A 88 -6.63 -14.45 2.03
CA ARG A 88 -7.17 -15.74 2.43
C ARG A 88 -6.11 -16.61 3.09
N GLU A 89 -4.93 -16.65 2.48
CA GLU A 89 -3.78 -17.36 3.04
C GLU A 89 -2.92 -16.32 3.74
N ARG A 90 -3.01 -16.26 5.04
CA ARG A 90 -2.23 -15.28 5.80
C ARG A 90 -0.75 -15.45 5.56
N LYS A 91 -0.12 -14.38 5.10
CA LYS A 91 1.33 -14.30 4.92
C LYS A 91 1.98 -13.61 6.11
N ILE A 92 1.26 -12.70 6.74
CA ILE A 92 1.75 -11.88 7.84
C ILE A 92 0.88 -12.13 9.07
N THR A 93 1.53 -12.46 10.19
CA THR A 93 0.84 -12.62 11.46
C THR A 93 0.99 -11.32 12.24
N LEU A 94 -0.12 -10.60 12.41
CA LEU A 94 -0.12 -9.34 13.13
C LEU A 94 -0.07 -9.57 14.64
N PRO A 95 0.64 -8.70 15.39
CA PRO A 95 0.60 -8.74 16.83
C PRO A 95 -0.79 -8.37 17.34
N ARG A 96 -1.15 -8.88 18.48
CA ARG A 96 -2.44 -8.57 19.11
C ARG A 96 -2.38 -7.28 19.92
#